data_f4d8855ae9c271d633e05e2547b63cfc
#
_entry.id   f4d8855ae9c271d633e05e2547b63cfc
#
_cell.length_a   1.000
_cell.length_b   1.000
_cell.length_c   1.000
_cell.angle_alpha   90.00
_cell.angle_beta   90.00
_cell.angle_gamma   90.00
#
_symmetry.space_group_name_H-M   'P 1'
#
loop_
_entity.id
_entity.type
_entity.pdbx_description
1 polymer ?
#
loop_
_entity_poly.entity_id
_entity_poly.type
_entity_poly.pdbx_seq_one_letter_code
_entity_poly.pdbx_strand_id
1 'polypeptide(L)'
;MRPAENEGFQPNVIMSDKELAQVTFAMRIFDHDVDISYSTREPANIRDHMASLGVTTMSAESKTEPGGYYTYPQALEQFHVSDERTAVEIEKALKALGREPVWKDWDASFDHVAQSHATAAAAR
;
A
#
# COMPACT_ATOMS: atom_id res chain seq x y z
N MET A 1 6.43 9.09 11.10
CA MET A 1 6.05 9.64 9.77
C MET A 1 7.35 9.94 9.04
N ARG A 2 7.54 9.46 7.81
CA ARG A 2 8.75 9.78 7.04
C ARG A 2 8.65 11.23 6.53
N PRO A 3 9.72 12.04 6.62
CA PRO A 3 9.69 13.43 6.14
C PRO A 3 9.50 13.48 4.61
N ALA A 4 8.86 14.55 4.14
CA ALA A 4 8.84 14.87 2.71
C ALA A 4 10.17 15.58 2.35
N GLU A 5 10.78 15.18 1.24
CA GLU A 5 12.15 15.64 0.92
C GLU A 5 12.28 17.12 0.55
N ASN A 6 11.21 17.77 0.11
CA ASN A 6 11.27 19.11 -0.50
C ASN A 6 10.54 20.22 0.25
N GLU A 7 9.96 19.96 1.38
CA GLU A 7 9.29 20.99 2.16
C GLU A 7 10.04 21.17 3.47
N GLY A 8 10.41 22.38 3.81
CA GLY A 8 11.14 22.73 5.04
C GLY A 8 10.43 22.34 6.34
N PHE A 9 9.46 21.43 6.24
CA PHE A 9 8.74 20.83 7.35
C PHE A 9 9.51 19.61 7.90
N GLN A 10 10.02 19.77 9.11
CA GLN A 10 10.60 18.66 9.87
C GLN A 10 9.54 18.12 10.83
N PRO A 11 9.15 16.84 10.73
CA PRO A 11 8.22 16.26 11.71
C PRO A 11 8.85 16.23 13.10
N ASN A 12 8.07 16.56 14.12
CA ASN A 12 8.55 16.52 15.52
C ASN A 12 9.01 15.13 15.95
N VAL A 13 8.47 14.09 15.34
CA VAL A 13 8.81 12.69 15.62
C VAL A 13 8.93 11.93 14.31
N ILE A 14 10.06 11.25 14.14
CA ILE A 14 10.30 10.31 13.04
C ILE A 14 10.04 8.91 13.57
N MET A 15 9.06 8.22 13.00
CA MET A 15 8.74 6.85 13.36
C MET A 15 9.78 5.87 12.77
N SER A 16 10.39 5.06 13.62
CA SER A 16 11.27 3.98 13.19
C SER A 16 10.47 2.79 12.66
N ASP A 17 11.13 1.88 11.91
CA ASP A 17 10.52 0.65 11.40
C ASP A 17 9.95 -0.23 12.54
N LYS A 18 10.65 -0.26 13.69
CA LYS A 18 10.20 -0.97 14.88
C LYS A 18 8.90 -0.37 15.44
N GLU A 19 8.81 0.94 15.52
CA GLU A 19 7.60 1.61 16.01
C GLU A 19 6.44 1.44 15.03
N LEU A 20 6.71 1.49 13.73
CA LEU A 20 5.71 1.21 12.70
C LEU A 20 5.16 -0.23 12.84
N ALA A 21 6.04 -1.21 13.03
CA ALA A 21 5.62 -2.58 13.27
C ALA A 21 4.80 -2.72 14.57
N GLN A 22 5.20 -2.04 15.64
CA GLN A 22 4.45 -2.05 16.90
C GLN A 22 3.04 -1.48 16.75
N VAL A 23 2.89 -0.36 16.03
CA VAL A 23 1.58 0.24 15.73
C VAL A 23 0.73 -0.72 14.89
N THR A 24 1.33 -1.33 13.86
CA THR A 24 0.64 -2.32 13.02
C THR A 24 0.12 -3.51 13.84
N PHE A 25 0.94 -4.05 14.74
CA PHE A 25 0.51 -5.15 15.61
C PHE A 25 -0.54 -4.72 16.62
N ALA A 26 -0.40 -3.52 17.21
CA ALA A 26 -1.40 -2.99 18.13
C ALA A 26 -2.76 -2.82 17.43
N MET A 27 -2.79 -2.30 16.21
CA MET A 27 -4.00 -2.18 15.40
C MET A 27 -4.61 -3.55 15.11
N ARG A 28 -3.79 -4.55 14.73
CA ARG A 28 -4.26 -5.91 14.42
C ARG A 28 -4.79 -6.64 15.66
N ILE A 29 -4.24 -6.38 16.84
CA ILE A 29 -4.73 -6.92 18.12
C ILE A 29 -6.04 -6.25 18.52
N PHE A 30 -6.15 -4.93 18.30
CA PHE A 30 -7.35 -4.16 18.63
C PHE A 30 -8.52 -4.51 17.72
N ASP A 31 -8.24 -4.62 16.42
CA ASP A 31 -9.23 -4.97 15.39
C ASP A 31 -8.59 -5.94 14.38
N HIS A 32 -8.98 -7.21 14.45
CA HIS A 32 -8.44 -8.26 13.61
C HIS A 32 -8.89 -8.17 12.14
N ASP A 33 -9.98 -7.47 11.87
CA ASP A 33 -10.55 -7.31 10.52
C ASP A 33 -10.11 -6.01 9.82
N VAL A 34 -9.40 -5.12 10.52
CA VAL A 34 -8.98 -3.86 9.94
C VAL A 34 -8.08 -4.08 8.72
N ASP A 35 -8.36 -3.36 7.63
CA ASP A 35 -7.47 -3.35 6.46
C ASP A 35 -6.27 -2.44 6.72
N ILE A 36 -5.06 -3.02 6.64
CA ILE A 36 -3.80 -2.30 6.87
C ILE A 36 -3.01 -2.31 5.57
N SER A 37 -2.84 -1.12 4.99
CA SER A 37 -2.12 -0.93 3.74
C SER A 37 -0.72 -0.36 3.96
N TYR A 38 0.27 -0.98 3.33
CA TYR A 38 1.64 -0.43 3.25
C TYR A 38 1.91 0.14 1.86
N SER A 39 2.36 1.39 1.85
CA SER A 39 2.69 2.10 0.61
C SER A 39 4.14 1.83 0.18
N THR A 40 4.45 2.22 -1.05
CA THR A 40 5.82 2.19 -1.61
C THR A 40 6.79 3.16 -0.94
N ARG A 41 6.33 3.98 0.01
CA ARG A 41 7.20 4.84 0.85
C ARG A 41 8.04 4.03 1.83
N GLU A 42 7.57 2.84 2.19
CA GLU A 42 8.31 1.93 3.05
C GLU A 42 9.30 1.09 2.22
N PRO A 43 10.53 0.84 2.73
CA PRO A 43 11.52 0.05 2.02
C PRO A 43 11.05 -1.40 1.79
N ALA A 44 11.55 -2.02 0.73
CA ALA A 44 11.19 -3.37 0.33
C ALA A 44 11.34 -4.40 1.45
N ASN A 45 12.41 -4.32 2.24
CA ASN A 45 12.68 -5.25 3.33
C ASN A 45 11.61 -5.21 4.43
N ILE A 46 11.16 -4.02 4.85
CA ILE A 46 10.10 -3.91 5.88
C ILE A 46 8.75 -4.35 5.30
N ARG A 47 8.46 -4.00 4.05
CA ARG A 47 7.22 -4.39 3.37
C ARG A 47 7.11 -5.91 3.24
N ASP A 48 8.15 -6.58 2.78
CA ASP A 48 8.19 -8.05 2.64
C ASP A 48 8.03 -8.73 4.01
N HIS A 49 8.70 -8.22 5.03
CA HIS A 49 8.58 -8.76 6.38
C HIS A 49 7.15 -8.61 6.93
N MET A 50 6.57 -7.44 6.80
CA MET A 50 5.24 -7.12 7.33
C MET A 50 4.10 -7.77 6.53
N ALA A 51 4.31 -8.11 5.26
CA ALA A 51 3.36 -8.88 4.45
C ALA A 51 2.98 -10.23 5.06
N SER A 52 3.88 -10.80 5.85
CA SER A 52 3.65 -12.08 6.54
C SER A 52 3.07 -11.92 7.94
N LEU A 53 3.02 -10.71 8.49
CA LEU A 53 2.77 -10.47 9.92
C LEU A 53 1.51 -9.66 10.23
N GLY A 54 0.97 -8.90 9.30
CA GLY A 54 -0.21 -8.12 9.66
C GLY A 54 -0.71 -7.14 8.62
N VAL A 55 0.02 -6.97 7.53
CA VAL A 55 -0.40 -6.13 6.40
C VAL A 55 -1.34 -6.93 5.50
N THR A 56 -2.41 -6.30 5.04
CA THR A 56 -3.43 -6.91 4.17
C THR A 56 -3.31 -6.46 2.74
N THR A 57 -2.91 -5.22 2.52
CA THR A 57 -2.78 -4.65 1.17
C THR A 57 -1.44 -3.94 1.00
N MET A 58 -0.95 -3.90 -0.23
CA MET A 58 0.28 -3.20 -0.60
C MET A 58 0.11 -2.47 -1.92
N SER A 59 0.60 -1.22 -1.99
CA SER A 59 0.72 -0.53 -3.28
C SER A 59 1.97 -0.97 -4.03
N ALA A 60 1.95 -0.88 -5.35
CA ALA A 60 3.08 -1.16 -6.23
C ALA A 60 3.21 -0.07 -7.28
N GLU A 61 4.41 0.15 -7.78
CA GLU A 61 4.71 1.08 -8.89
C GLU A 61 4.12 2.49 -8.70
N SER A 62 4.02 2.97 -7.46
CA SER A 62 3.45 4.29 -7.20
C SER A 62 4.31 5.39 -7.82
N LYS A 63 3.66 6.31 -8.54
CA LYS A 63 4.26 7.50 -9.11
C LYS A 63 3.68 8.71 -8.41
N THR A 64 4.54 9.52 -7.80
CA THR A 64 4.12 10.64 -6.93
C THR A 64 4.29 12.00 -7.58
N GLU A 65 4.92 12.03 -8.73
CA GLU A 65 5.06 13.21 -9.57
C GLU A 65 3.77 13.49 -10.38
N PRO A 66 3.41 14.75 -10.63
CA PRO A 66 2.27 15.09 -11.47
C PRO A 66 2.41 14.50 -12.89
N GLY A 67 1.43 13.69 -13.30
CA GLY A 67 1.47 12.98 -14.57
C GLY A 67 2.45 11.82 -14.64
N GLY A 68 2.97 11.34 -13.50
CA GLY A 68 4.01 10.31 -13.42
C GLY A 68 3.66 8.98 -14.06
N TYR A 69 2.39 8.67 -14.24
CA TYR A 69 1.93 7.49 -14.99
C TYR A 69 1.88 7.70 -16.51
N TYR A 70 2.00 8.92 -16.99
CA TYR A 70 1.92 9.26 -18.42
C TYR A 70 3.18 9.93 -18.94
N THR A 71 3.70 10.91 -18.22
CA THR A 71 4.96 11.61 -18.52
C THR A 71 5.84 11.52 -17.28
N TYR A 72 7.14 11.36 -17.42
CA TYR A 72 8.08 11.27 -16.31
C TYR A 72 8.79 12.60 -16.02
N PRO A 73 8.14 13.63 -15.48
CA PRO A 73 8.85 14.80 -15.00
C PRO A 73 9.40 14.48 -13.60
N GLN A 74 10.62 14.00 -13.50
CA GLN A 74 11.32 13.69 -12.24
C GLN A 74 11.46 14.90 -11.29
N ALA A 75 11.06 16.09 -11.73
CA ALA A 75 11.34 17.34 -11.04
C ALA A 75 10.35 17.71 -9.93
N LEU A 76 9.26 16.95 -9.71
CA LEU A 76 8.17 17.34 -8.81
C LEU A 76 7.65 16.16 -7.98
N GLU A 77 8.53 15.25 -7.57
CA GLU A 77 8.15 14.19 -6.63
C GLU A 77 7.54 14.79 -5.36
N GLN A 78 6.32 14.39 -5.02
CA GLN A 78 5.66 14.83 -3.78
C GLN A 78 6.28 14.18 -2.54
N PHE A 79 6.72 12.93 -2.66
CA PHE A 79 7.44 12.19 -1.63
C PHE A 79 8.28 11.09 -2.24
N HIS A 80 9.37 10.78 -1.56
CA HIS A 80 10.28 9.72 -1.95
C HIS A 80 9.60 8.34 -1.94
N VAL A 81 9.75 7.61 -3.04
CA VAL A 81 9.36 6.20 -3.17
C VAL A 81 10.58 5.35 -2.81
N SER A 82 10.50 4.60 -1.72
CA SER A 82 11.62 3.76 -1.25
C SER A 82 11.62 2.37 -1.87
N ASP A 83 10.46 1.87 -2.29
CA ASP A 83 10.31 0.59 -2.98
C ASP A 83 9.87 0.84 -4.43
N GLU A 84 10.83 0.83 -5.32
CA GLU A 84 10.64 1.08 -6.75
C GLU A 84 10.32 -0.20 -7.54
N ARG A 85 10.17 -1.34 -6.86
CA ARG A 85 9.86 -2.60 -7.53
C ARG A 85 8.57 -2.51 -8.31
N THR A 86 8.58 -3.15 -9.49
CA THR A 86 7.39 -3.34 -10.30
C THR A 86 6.37 -4.22 -9.57
N ALA A 87 5.11 -4.12 -9.98
CA ALA A 87 4.04 -4.96 -9.44
C ALA A 87 4.34 -6.46 -9.60
N VAL A 88 4.95 -6.86 -10.73
CA VAL A 88 5.37 -8.24 -10.98
C VAL A 88 6.48 -8.69 -10.03
N GLU A 89 7.43 -7.82 -9.70
CA GLU A 89 8.50 -8.13 -8.75
C GLU A 89 7.96 -8.29 -7.32
N ILE A 90 7.02 -7.45 -6.93
CA ILE A 90 6.35 -7.55 -5.62
C ILE A 90 5.51 -8.84 -5.57
N GLU A 91 4.74 -9.15 -6.61
CA GLU A 91 4.00 -10.41 -6.70
C GLU A 91 4.92 -11.62 -6.54
N LYS A 92 6.06 -11.63 -7.22
CA LYS A 92 7.07 -12.70 -7.11
C LYS A 92 7.65 -12.81 -5.70
N ALA A 93 7.94 -11.68 -5.05
CA ALA A 93 8.45 -11.65 -3.68
C ALA A 93 7.41 -12.21 -2.70
N LEU A 94 6.15 -11.83 -2.82
CA LEU A 94 5.05 -12.34 -1.98
C LEU A 94 4.83 -13.85 -2.17
N LYS A 95 4.88 -14.34 -3.41
CA LYS A 95 4.80 -15.77 -3.71
C LYS A 95 5.97 -16.55 -3.09
N ALA A 96 7.18 -15.99 -3.11
CA ALA A 96 8.35 -16.59 -2.47
C ALA A 96 8.20 -16.70 -0.94
N LEU A 97 7.41 -15.81 -0.33
CA LEU A 97 7.04 -15.84 1.09
C LEU A 97 5.85 -16.77 1.38
N GLY A 98 5.37 -17.53 0.39
CA GLY A 98 4.23 -18.42 0.52
C GLY A 98 2.88 -17.69 0.61
N ARG A 99 2.79 -16.46 0.10
CA ARG A 99 1.56 -15.67 0.03
C ARG A 99 1.00 -15.74 -1.38
N GLU A 100 -0.32 -15.69 -1.48
CA GLU A 100 -1.03 -15.58 -2.75
C GLU A 100 -1.55 -14.14 -2.90
N PRO A 101 -0.82 -13.28 -3.66
CA PRO A 101 -1.28 -11.91 -3.89
C PRO A 101 -2.48 -11.90 -4.82
N VAL A 102 -3.50 -11.13 -4.43
CA VAL A 102 -4.70 -10.88 -5.23
C VAL A 102 -4.66 -9.42 -5.68
N TRP A 103 -4.88 -9.20 -6.96
CA TRP A 103 -5.02 -7.85 -7.49
C TRP A 103 -6.32 -7.25 -7.01
N LYS A 104 -6.29 -6.01 -6.54
CA LYS A 104 -7.44 -5.37 -5.90
C LYS A 104 -8.67 -5.31 -6.81
N ASP A 105 -8.47 -5.15 -8.12
CA ASP A 105 -9.56 -5.12 -9.11
C ASP A 105 -10.28 -6.47 -9.25
N TRP A 106 -9.69 -7.54 -8.72
CA TRP A 106 -10.22 -8.90 -8.74
C TRP A 106 -10.66 -9.36 -7.34
N ASP A 107 -10.71 -8.45 -6.40
CA ASP A 107 -11.19 -8.73 -5.06
C ASP A 107 -12.71 -8.97 -5.10
N ALA A 108 -13.16 -10.11 -4.57
CA ALA A 108 -14.56 -10.49 -4.53
C ALA A 108 -15.47 -9.48 -3.81
N SER A 109 -14.91 -8.60 -2.97
CA SER A 109 -15.67 -7.50 -2.36
C SER A 109 -16.27 -6.53 -3.38
N PHE A 110 -15.66 -6.39 -4.56
CA PHE A 110 -16.20 -5.56 -5.65
C PHE A 110 -17.37 -6.22 -6.37
N ASP A 111 -17.46 -7.54 -6.39
CA ASP A 111 -18.55 -8.27 -7.04
C ASP A 111 -19.90 -8.01 -6.35
N HIS A 112 -19.89 -7.82 -5.04
CA HIS A 112 -21.10 -7.50 -4.27
C HIS A 112 -21.65 -6.10 -4.59
N VAL A 113 -20.78 -5.13 -4.89
CA VAL A 113 -21.19 -3.77 -5.28
C VAL A 113 -21.82 -3.80 -6.67
N ALA A 114 -21.26 -4.54 -7.63
CA ALA A 114 -21.83 -4.69 -8.96
C ALA A 114 -23.22 -5.35 -8.93
N GLN A 115 -23.40 -6.37 -8.10
CA GLN A 115 -24.69 -7.05 -7.95
C GLN A 115 -25.75 -6.16 -7.30
N SER A 116 -25.42 -5.35 -6.30
CA SER A 116 -26.36 -4.41 -5.66
C SER A 116 -26.84 -3.33 -6.61
N HIS A 117 -25.98 -2.82 -7.51
CA HIS A 117 -26.34 -1.86 -8.53
C HIS A 117 -27.20 -2.48 -9.64
N ALA A 118 -26.94 -3.72 -10.04
CA ALA A 118 -27.74 -4.43 -11.04
C ALA A 118 -29.16 -4.69 -10.52
N THR A 119 -29.30 -5.06 -9.25
CA THR A 119 -30.62 -5.30 -8.62
C THR A 119 -31.42 -4.01 -8.47
N ALA A 120 -30.79 -2.91 -8.14
CA ALA A 120 -31.44 -1.60 -8.03
C ALA A 120 -31.87 -1.03 -9.40
N ALA A 121 -31.16 -1.37 -10.48
CA ALA A 121 -31.53 -0.97 -11.84
C ALA A 121 -32.68 -1.80 -12.42
N ALA A 122 -32.80 -3.07 -12.03
CA ALA A 122 -33.90 -3.95 -12.46
C ALA A 122 -35.24 -3.72 -11.72
N ALA A 123 -35.19 -2.97 -10.63
CA ALA A 123 -36.38 -2.62 -9.81
C ALA A 123 -37.01 -1.27 -10.19
N ARG A 124 -36.59 -0.63 -11.27
CA ARG A 124 -37.17 0.60 -11.85
C ARG A 124 -37.81 0.31 -13.18
#